data_6ea8b105225f20eb4ae11ad55270f3d6
#
_entry.id   6ea8b105225f20eb4ae11ad55270f3d6
#
_cell.length_a   1.000
_cell.length_b   1.000
_cell.length_c   1.000
_cell.angle_alpha   90.00
_cell.angle_beta   90.00
_cell.angle_gamma   90.00
#
_symmetry.space_group_name_H-M   'P 1'
#
loop_
_entity.id
_entity.type
_entity.pdbx_description
1 polymer ?
#
loop_
_entity_poly.entity_id
_entity_poly.type
_entity_poly.pdbx_seq_one_letter_code
_entity_poly.pdbx_strand_id
1 'polypeptide(L)'
;MRSRTPRTRLRRIVRLARANLYDFRVLLVETRFVLITFALLATVTSLYLLFGYPATAASPRPRDVGEALYATVQLMSLQSGLAFPAGDLLGVFVFFFTPLLGLALIFQSVLNFGRLVLDKAGRVEQWQVSLASTYREHVIVCGLGRVGWRTAQQLAEAGYEVVVIEREWGGEFVAATLAQRIPVVHGDARVRRVLQQAGIAHARAIICAIADDLVNIEIGLNARNEHPTVRLVLRIFNEDLDRNVERALGKNTCFSASALAAPTIAAAAVSREVDYVIPVAGHLLGISKLIIQPDSSFANFIHTVEQRAAIRVIDHQSADGRPQSSQQLTRLSTGDRVAVVGELAELERVRLANMRDTSLAFLGVAQLQHPTEEHNAVIVCGLGRVGYRVVRQLYALERRPRIIVVRLDDAINSFAERVARLPDVTTIIGDARDVSVLRRAGLNEAFSVVAATSDDLVNLQVGLAARSHRANVHIVMRTFSDALAERLAELFGIRTTFSTSALAAPTLAAAAVARSKSVGHAFFIGGRLFGADTVAIGPSHPFIGRTVDQVRAALNIQIIALRRGNSWRYIPGDHDHVELDDQMTMIGPLDALDQLPIS
;
A
#
# COMPACT_ATOMS: atom_id res chain seq x y z
N MET A 1 4.84 14.28 13.38
CA MET A 1 4.44 13.32 14.43
C MET A 1 3.14 13.79 15.07
N ARG A 2 1.98 13.28 14.63
CA ARG A 2 0.70 13.59 15.30
C ARG A 2 0.73 12.97 16.70
N SER A 3 0.50 13.77 17.75
CA SER A 3 0.28 13.29 19.10
C SER A 3 -0.88 12.31 19.12
N ARG A 4 -0.59 11.03 19.26
CA ARG A 4 -1.61 9.97 19.38
C ARG A 4 -2.50 10.30 20.58
N THR A 5 -3.80 10.42 20.33
CA THR A 5 -4.78 10.71 21.39
C THR A 5 -4.70 9.67 22.51
N PRO A 6 -4.98 10.02 23.79
CA PRO A 6 -4.95 9.08 24.92
C PRO A 6 -5.77 7.80 24.69
N ARG A 7 -6.86 7.89 23.93
CA ARG A 7 -7.71 6.75 23.55
C ARG A 7 -6.99 5.71 22.68
N THR A 8 -6.05 6.13 21.81
CA THR A 8 -5.29 5.18 20.99
C THR A 8 -4.22 4.46 21.81
N ARG A 9 -3.62 5.09 22.83
CA ARG A 9 -2.67 4.45 23.75
C ARG A 9 -3.36 3.38 24.61
N LEU A 10 -4.53 3.68 25.18
CA LEU A 10 -5.28 2.75 26.03
C LEU A 10 -5.76 1.52 25.23
N ARG A 11 -6.31 1.73 24.03
CA ARG A 11 -6.67 0.62 23.13
C ARG A 11 -5.49 -0.29 22.81
N ARG A 12 -4.31 0.28 22.63
CA ARG A 12 -3.09 -0.48 22.35
C ARG A 12 -2.64 -1.33 23.54
N ILE A 13 -2.68 -0.79 24.76
CA ILE A 13 -2.33 -1.54 26.00
C ILE A 13 -3.29 -2.71 26.19
N VAL A 14 -4.59 -2.50 26.02
CA VAL A 14 -5.60 -3.54 26.12
C VAL A 14 -5.40 -4.63 25.07
N ARG A 15 -4.99 -4.28 23.83
CA ARG A 15 -4.69 -5.25 22.77
C ARG A 15 -3.45 -6.09 23.11
N LEU A 16 -2.38 -5.45 23.54
CA LEU A 16 -1.17 -6.17 23.95
C LEU A 16 -1.46 -7.13 25.11
N ALA A 17 -2.27 -6.71 26.08
CA ALA A 17 -2.71 -7.58 27.16
C ALA A 17 -3.56 -8.76 26.66
N ARG A 18 -4.49 -8.54 25.72
CA ARG A 18 -5.29 -9.62 25.11
C ARG A 18 -4.45 -10.57 24.26
N ALA A 19 -3.50 -10.05 23.50
CA ALA A 19 -2.58 -10.87 22.72
C ALA A 19 -1.70 -11.74 23.63
N ASN A 20 -1.15 -11.17 24.72
CA ASN A 20 -0.42 -11.93 25.72
C ASN A 20 -1.28 -13.01 26.40
N LEU A 21 -2.55 -12.71 26.69
CA LEU A 21 -3.48 -13.68 27.28
C LEU A 21 -3.80 -14.83 26.32
N TYR A 22 -3.94 -14.50 25.03
CA TYR A 22 -4.15 -15.51 23.99
C TYR A 22 -2.93 -16.41 23.82
N ASP A 23 -1.74 -15.81 23.76
CA ASP A 23 -0.46 -16.54 23.68
C ASP A 23 -0.26 -17.47 24.88
N PHE A 24 -0.58 -16.99 26.09
CA PHE A 24 -0.58 -17.80 27.30
C PHE A 24 -1.57 -18.97 27.26
N ARG A 25 -2.76 -18.77 26.67
CA ARG A 25 -3.73 -19.86 26.47
C ARG A 25 -3.21 -20.93 25.49
N VAL A 26 -2.56 -20.52 24.42
CA VAL A 26 -1.95 -21.45 23.45
C VAL A 26 -0.87 -22.28 24.15
N LEU A 27 0.00 -21.65 24.94
CA LEU A 27 1.03 -22.31 25.74
C LEU A 27 0.42 -23.33 26.71
N LEU A 28 -0.66 -22.97 27.41
CA LEU A 28 -1.36 -23.90 28.32
C LEU A 28 -1.93 -25.12 27.58
N VAL A 29 -2.44 -24.95 26.38
CA VAL A 29 -2.96 -26.04 25.56
C VAL A 29 -1.84 -26.98 25.09
N GLU A 30 -0.69 -26.44 24.70
CA GLU A 30 0.47 -27.24 24.27
C GLU A 30 1.10 -28.02 25.45
N THR A 31 1.13 -27.44 26.65
CA THR A 31 1.71 -28.07 27.84
C THR A 31 0.71 -28.89 28.65
N ARG A 32 -0.57 -28.89 28.26
CA ARG A 32 -1.67 -29.54 29.04
C ARG A 32 -1.40 -31.00 29.41
N PHE A 33 -0.79 -31.77 28.50
CA PHE A 33 -0.49 -33.19 28.72
C PHE A 33 0.51 -33.36 29.88
N VAL A 34 1.58 -32.57 29.90
CA VAL A 34 2.59 -32.61 30.97
C VAL A 34 1.98 -32.17 32.30
N LEU A 35 1.16 -31.12 32.30
CA LEU A 35 0.48 -30.62 33.50
C LEU A 35 -0.52 -31.61 34.06
N ILE A 36 -1.34 -32.26 33.20
CA ILE A 36 -2.32 -33.27 33.60
C ILE A 36 -1.59 -34.49 34.17
N THR A 37 -0.54 -34.99 33.49
CA THR A 37 0.24 -36.14 33.95
C THR A 37 0.92 -35.85 35.29
N PHE A 38 1.48 -34.66 35.46
CA PHE A 38 2.07 -34.23 36.73
C PHE A 38 1.03 -34.16 37.85
N ALA A 39 -0.13 -33.56 37.61
CA ALA A 39 -1.22 -33.46 38.59
C ALA A 39 -1.75 -34.86 38.98
N LEU A 40 -1.92 -35.75 38.01
CA LEU A 40 -2.34 -37.10 38.25
C LEU A 40 -1.33 -37.87 39.09
N LEU A 41 -0.04 -37.81 38.71
CA LEU A 41 1.05 -38.47 39.45
C LEU A 41 1.15 -37.94 40.89
N ALA A 42 1.10 -36.60 41.05
CA ALA A 42 1.11 -35.96 42.35
C ALA A 42 -0.07 -36.38 43.22
N THR A 43 -1.29 -36.43 42.65
CA THR A 43 -2.49 -36.82 43.37
C THR A 43 -2.44 -38.31 43.81
N VAL A 44 -2.11 -39.21 42.88
CA VAL A 44 -2.03 -40.65 43.17
C VAL A 44 -0.98 -40.96 44.22
N THR A 45 0.23 -40.36 44.08
CA THR A 45 1.31 -40.56 45.05
C THR A 45 0.95 -39.99 46.42
N SER A 46 0.37 -38.75 46.48
CA SER A 46 -0.04 -38.16 47.75
C SER A 46 -1.13 -38.96 48.47
N LEU A 47 -2.12 -39.49 47.72
CA LEU A 47 -3.15 -40.38 48.29
C LEU A 47 -2.57 -41.66 48.86
N TYR A 48 -1.62 -42.28 48.15
CA TYR A 48 -0.91 -43.42 48.67
C TYR A 48 -0.15 -43.07 49.96
N LEU A 49 0.59 -41.95 49.99
CA LEU A 49 1.38 -41.53 51.17
C LEU A 49 0.47 -41.23 52.38
N LEU A 50 -0.73 -40.68 52.17
CA LEU A 50 -1.68 -40.38 53.23
C LEU A 50 -2.36 -41.64 53.80
N PHE A 51 -2.78 -42.56 52.94
CA PHE A 51 -3.68 -43.65 53.33
C PHE A 51 -3.06 -45.03 53.26
N GLY A 52 -2.13 -45.28 52.33
CA GLY A 52 -1.53 -46.58 52.08
C GLY A 52 -0.13 -46.81 52.66
N TYR A 53 0.64 -45.72 52.87
CA TYR A 53 2.04 -45.87 53.31
C TYR A 53 2.16 -46.53 54.69
N PRO A 54 2.97 -47.60 54.85
CA PRO A 54 3.16 -48.25 56.13
C PRO A 54 4.00 -47.38 57.11
N ALA A 55 3.32 -46.81 58.10
CA ALA A 55 3.98 -45.95 59.08
C ALA A 55 4.88 -46.76 60.03
N THR A 56 6.09 -46.24 60.28
CA THR A 56 7.02 -46.78 61.29
C THR A 56 7.40 -45.67 62.30
N ALA A 57 7.94 -46.03 63.46
CA ALA A 57 8.35 -45.03 64.43
C ALA A 57 9.43 -44.07 63.91
N ALA A 58 10.26 -44.53 62.94
CA ALA A 58 11.31 -43.72 62.31
C ALA A 58 10.82 -42.95 61.06
N SER A 59 9.67 -43.30 60.50
CA SER A 59 9.11 -42.70 59.30
C SER A 59 7.58 -42.65 59.42
N PRO A 60 7.03 -41.62 60.11
CA PRO A 60 5.58 -41.46 60.28
C PRO A 60 4.92 -41.10 58.96
N ARG A 61 3.61 -41.42 58.81
CA ARG A 61 2.82 -40.93 57.68
C ARG A 61 2.72 -39.42 57.65
N PRO A 62 2.67 -38.81 56.49
CA PRO A 62 2.26 -37.42 56.36
C PRO A 62 0.92 -37.17 57.08
N ARG A 63 0.82 -36.08 57.84
CA ARG A 63 -0.35 -35.75 58.69
C ARG A 63 -1.48 -35.13 57.92
N ASP A 64 -1.13 -34.39 56.87
CA ASP A 64 -2.10 -33.67 56.03
C ASP A 64 -1.69 -33.72 54.56
N VAL A 65 -2.58 -33.15 53.71
CA VAL A 65 -2.39 -33.08 52.25
C VAL A 65 -1.13 -32.29 51.88
N GLY A 66 -0.73 -31.25 52.66
CA GLY A 66 0.43 -30.42 52.37
C GLY A 66 1.72 -31.21 52.61
N GLU A 67 1.82 -31.96 53.74
CA GLU A 67 2.96 -32.84 54.03
C GLU A 67 3.07 -33.99 53.00
N ALA A 68 1.92 -34.53 52.55
CA ALA A 68 1.92 -35.58 51.54
C ALA A 68 2.34 -35.06 50.14
N LEU A 69 1.90 -33.87 49.78
CA LEU A 69 2.32 -33.23 48.54
C LEU A 69 3.82 -32.89 48.56
N TYR A 70 4.30 -32.38 49.69
CA TYR A 70 5.73 -32.08 49.88
C TYR A 70 6.60 -33.36 49.79
N ALA A 71 6.17 -34.42 50.45
CA ALA A 71 6.84 -35.74 50.38
C ALA A 71 6.80 -36.32 48.95
N THR A 72 5.71 -36.10 48.24
CA THR A 72 5.60 -36.50 46.82
C THR A 72 6.60 -35.77 45.94
N VAL A 73 6.74 -34.46 46.10
CA VAL A 73 7.74 -33.66 45.36
C VAL A 73 9.17 -34.09 45.70
N GLN A 74 9.43 -34.37 46.96
CA GLN A 74 10.72 -34.93 47.39
C GLN A 74 10.99 -36.30 46.76
N LEU A 75 10.00 -37.17 46.70
CA LEU A 75 10.10 -38.50 46.06
C LEU A 75 10.36 -38.34 44.55
N MET A 76 9.67 -37.41 43.85
CA MET A 76 9.89 -37.10 42.45
C MET A 76 11.29 -36.61 42.15
N SER A 77 11.93 -35.89 43.10
CA SER A 77 13.28 -35.36 42.98
C SER A 77 14.37 -36.28 43.54
N LEU A 78 14.04 -37.52 43.87
CA LEU A 78 14.95 -38.50 44.50
C LEU A 78 15.51 -38.06 45.87
N GLN A 79 14.81 -37.18 46.58
CA GLN A 79 15.22 -36.65 47.87
C GLN A 79 14.29 -37.08 49.04
N SER A 80 13.63 -38.22 48.88
CA SER A 80 12.66 -38.66 49.88
C SER A 80 13.28 -38.90 51.24
N GLY A 81 12.70 -38.29 52.28
CA GLY A 81 12.99 -38.57 53.68
C GLY A 81 12.20 -39.74 54.27
N LEU A 82 11.30 -40.32 53.47
CA LEU A 82 10.49 -41.48 53.89
C LEU A 82 11.25 -42.78 53.68
N ALA A 83 11.12 -43.74 54.62
CA ALA A 83 11.74 -45.05 54.51
C ALA A 83 11.12 -45.84 53.38
N PHE A 84 11.93 -46.70 52.72
CA PHE A 84 11.43 -47.54 51.63
C PHE A 84 10.43 -48.60 52.20
N PRO A 85 9.21 -48.71 51.63
CA PRO A 85 8.15 -49.58 52.17
C PRO A 85 8.37 -51.05 51.82
N ALA A 86 9.34 -51.70 52.48
CA ALA A 86 9.66 -53.10 52.28
C ALA A 86 8.49 -53.96 52.70
N GLY A 87 8.03 -54.82 51.78
CA GLY A 87 6.87 -55.74 51.99
C GLY A 87 5.51 -55.19 51.50
N ASP A 88 5.40 -53.92 51.08
CA ASP A 88 4.23 -53.38 50.43
C ASP A 88 4.46 -53.27 48.89
N LEU A 89 3.87 -54.20 48.15
CA LEU A 89 4.01 -54.25 46.70
C LEU A 89 3.57 -52.93 46.01
N LEU A 90 2.51 -52.29 46.50
CA LEU A 90 2.04 -51.01 45.99
C LEU A 90 3.03 -49.89 46.31
N GLY A 91 3.58 -49.90 47.51
CA GLY A 91 4.59 -48.94 47.93
C GLY A 91 5.89 -49.07 47.14
N VAL A 92 6.36 -50.28 46.92
CA VAL A 92 7.50 -50.55 46.04
C VAL A 92 7.28 -49.97 44.67
N PHE A 93 6.09 -50.20 44.08
CA PHE A 93 5.74 -49.64 42.79
C PHE A 93 5.73 -48.11 42.79
N VAL A 94 5.09 -47.48 43.77
CA VAL A 94 5.03 -46.02 43.89
C VAL A 94 6.42 -45.42 44.08
N PHE A 95 7.29 -45.99 44.92
CA PHE A 95 8.64 -45.49 45.19
C PHE A 95 9.60 -45.66 44.02
N PHE A 96 9.35 -46.60 43.09
CA PHE A 96 10.12 -46.72 41.85
C PHE A 96 9.57 -45.85 40.69
N PHE A 97 8.25 -45.88 40.47
CA PHE A 97 7.65 -45.20 39.32
C PHE A 97 7.50 -43.68 39.50
N THR A 98 7.23 -43.22 40.73
CA THR A 98 7.09 -41.76 40.96
C THR A 98 8.37 -40.99 40.67
N PRO A 99 9.58 -41.38 41.14
CA PRO A 99 10.81 -40.73 40.78
C PRO A 99 11.14 -40.81 39.29
N LEU A 100 10.93 -41.98 38.67
CA LEU A 100 11.22 -42.20 37.27
C LEU A 100 10.35 -41.31 36.37
N LEU A 101 9.04 -41.30 36.63
CA LEU A 101 8.10 -40.45 35.91
C LEU A 101 8.30 -38.96 36.24
N GLY A 102 8.55 -38.65 37.51
CA GLY A 102 8.85 -37.28 37.94
C GLY A 102 10.07 -36.70 37.21
N LEU A 103 11.16 -37.47 37.17
CA LEU A 103 12.37 -37.07 36.46
C LEU A 103 12.12 -36.93 34.94
N ALA A 104 11.36 -37.87 34.35
CA ALA A 104 10.99 -37.78 32.94
C ALA A 104 10.15 -36.52 32.63
N LEU A 105 9.19 -36.18 33.50
CA LEU A 105 8.38 -34.97 33.36
C LEU A 105 9.20 -33.68 33.52
N ILE A 106 10.16 -33.65 34.47
CA ILE A 106 11.08 -32.53 34.64
C ILE A 106 11.94 -32.38 33.38
N PHE A 107 12.53 -33.49 32.90
CA PHE A 107 13.35 -33.45 31.68
C PHE A 107 12.55 -32.99 30.45
N GLN A 108 11.34 -33.52 30.27
CA GLN A 108 10.42 -33.12 29.23
C GLN A 108 10.08 -31.62 29.32
N SER A 109 9.87 -31.12 30.56
CA SER A 109 9.60 -29.68 30.79
C SER A 109 10.79 -28.82 30.42
N VAL A 110 12.02 -29.23 30.75
CA VAL A 110 13.25 -28.54 30.38
C VAL A 110 13.45 -28.55 28.87
N LEU A 111 13.21 -29.66 28.20
CA LEU A 111 13.27 -29.75 26.73
C LEU A 111 12.23 -28.83 26.06
N ASN A 112 11.00 -28.87 26.57
CA ASN A 112 9.94 -27.97 26.05
C ASN A 112 10.28 -26.50 26.27
N PHE A 113 10.82 -26.15 27.45
CA PHE A 113 11.31 -24.80 27.73
C PHE A 113 12.50 -24.43 26.83
N GLY A 114 13.44 -25.34 26.62
CA GLY A 114 14.56 -25.16 25.71
C GLY A 114 14.13 -24.88 24.29
N ARG A 115 13.20 -25.68 23.77
CA ARG A 115 12.57 -25.44 22.45
C ARG A 115 11.87 -24.08 22.40
N LEU A 116 11.14 -23.74 23.45
CA LEU A 116 10.43 -22.46 23.57
C LEU A 116 11.39 -21.26 23.54
N VAL A 117 12.58 -21.36 24.12
CA VAL A 117 13.61 -20.31 24.14
C VAL A 117 14.36 -20.22 22.82
N LEU A 118 14.61 -21.37 22.17
CA LEU A 118 15.39 -21.47 20.94
C LEU A 118 14.56 -21.17 19.68
N ASP A 119 13.26 -21.49 19.68
CA ASP A 119 12.36 -21.22 18.55
C ASP A 119 11.84 -19.78 18.57
N LYS A 120 12.75 -18.84 18.33
CA LYS A 120 12.41 -17.40 18.22
C LYS A 120 11.55 -17.13 16.98
N ALA A 121 11.74 -17.85 15.88
CA ALA A 121 11.04 -17.62 14.62
C ALA A 121 9.55 -18.02 14.72
N GLY A 122 9.26 -19.22 15.19
CA GLY A 122 7.87 -19.69 15.37
C GLY A 122 7.07 -18.84 16.35
N ARG A 123 7.73 -18.31 17.40
CA ARG A 123 7.06 -17.40 18.34
C ARG A 123 6.71 -16.05 17.73
N VAL A 124 7.55 -15.51 16.85
CA VAL A 124 7.22 -14.27 16.14
C VAL A 124 5.98 -14.49 15.28
N GLU A 125 5.89 -15.59 14.55
CA GLU A 125 4.72 -15.89 13.71
C GLU A 125 3.44 -16.05 14.53
N GLN A 126 3.46 -16.84 15.60
CA GLN A 126 2.31 -17.02 16.50
C GLN A 126 1.87 -15.72 17.15
N TRP A 127 2.83 -14.89 17.57
CA TRP A 127 2.57 -13.55 18.08
C TRP A 127 1.88 -12.66 17.05
N GLN A 128 2.31 -12.69 15.78
CA GLN A 128 1.67 -11.92 14.71
C GLN A 128 0.22 -12.34 14.48
N VAL A 129 -0.06 -13.65 14.50
CA VAL A 129 -1.43 -14.18 14.40
C VAL A 129 -2.28 -13.72 15.60
N SER A 130 -1.74 -13.84 16.82
CA SER A 130 -2.42 -13.39 18.04
C SER A 130 -2.74 -11.90 18.00
N LEU A 131 -1.80 -11.09 17.49
CA LEU A 131 -2.00 -9.66 17.31
C LEU A 131 -3.06 -9.38 16.24
N ALA A 132 -2.99 -10.03 15.09
CA ALA A 132 -3.96 -9.89 13.99
C ALA A 132 -5.39 -10.21 14.44
N SER A 133 -5.59 -11.24 15.25
CA SER A 133 -6.92 -11.65 15.77
C SER A 133 -7.60 -10.58 16.63
N THR A 134 -6.86 -9.60 17.15
CA THR A 134 -7.40 -8.49 17.97
C THR A 134 -7.90 -7.31 17.15
N TYR A 135 -7.59 -7.28 15.83
CA TYR A 135 -7.96 -6.18 14.94
C TYR A 135 -9.43 -6.28 14.52
N ARG A 136 -10.06 -5.12 14.34
CA ARG A 136 -11.45 -4.98 13.88
C ARG A 136 -11.52 -3.82 12.91
N GLU A 137 -12.40 -3.90 11.89
CA GLU A 137 -12.52 -2.87 10.84
C GLU A 137 -11.15 -2.57 10.15
N HIS A 138 -10.26 -3.55 10.14
CA HIS A 138 -8.95 -3.46 9.55
C HIS A 138 -8.96 -3.84 8.06
N VAL A 139 -7.90 -3.50 7.36
CA VAL A 139 -7.68 -3.90 5.98
C VAL A 139 -6.68 -5.04 5.93
N ILE A 140 -7.03 -6.13 5.27
CA ILE A 140 -6.12 -7.25 5.00
C ILE A 140 -5.43 -6.99 3.65
N VAL A 141 -4.10 -7.12 3.60
CA VAL A 141 -3.32 -7.03 2.36
C VAL A 141 -2.65 -8.38 2.09
N CYS A 142 -3.02 -9.03 1.00
CA CYS A 142 -2.49 -10.32 0.58
C CYS A 142 -1.37 -10.12 -0.45
N GLY A 143 -0.17 -10.62 -0.10
CA GLY A 143 1.05 -10.47 -0.87
C GLY A 143 1.83 -9.22 -0.50
N LEU A 144 3.06 -9.42 -0.03
CA LEU A 144 3.98 -8.35 0.41
C LEU A 144 5.07 -8.06 -0.64
N GLY A 145 4.67 -8.09 -1.91
CA GLY A 145 5.49 -7.53 -2.99
C GLY A 145 5.44 -6.00 -2.99
N ARG A 146 6.09 -5.36 -3.97
CA ARG A 146 6.21 -3.90 -4.06
C ARG A 146 4.87 -3.13 -3.99
N VAL A 147 3.81 -3.64 -4.62
CA VAL A 147 2.47 -3.02 -4.58
C VAL A 147 1.84 -3.21 -3.20
N GLY A 148 1.82 -4.45 -2.68
CA GLY A 148 1.20 -4.76 -1.40
C GLY A 148 1.87 -4.03 -0.23
N TRP A 149 3.21 -4.02 -0.21
CA TRP A 149 3.96 -3.29 0.82
C TRP A 149 3.66 -1.80 0.83
N ARG A 150 3.70 -1.15 -0.36
CA ARG A 150 3.37 0.28 -0.45
C ARG A 150 1.93 0.58 -0.06
N THR A 151 0.99 -0.28 -0.45
CA THR A 151 -0.42 -0.13 -0.08
C THR A 151 -0.60 -0.27 1.43
N ALA A 152 0.04 -1.26 2.06
CA ALA A 152 0.01 -1.46 3.50
C ALA A 152 0.63 -0.28 4.27
N GLN A 153 1.77 0.23 3.80
CA GLN A 153 2.44 1.40 4.36
C GLN A 153 1.55 2.65 4.31
N GLN A 154 1.00 2.97 3.15
CA GLN A 154 0.16 4.16 2.96
C GLN A 154 -1.14 4.10 3.78
N LEU A 155 -1.76 2.93 3.88
CA LEU A 155 -2.90 2.72 4.78
C LEU A 155 -2.53 2.97 6.24
N ALA A 156 -1.39 2.45 6.69
CA ALA A 156 -0.92 2.65 8.06
C ALA A 156 -0.55 4.11 8.34
N GLU A 157 0.08 4.82 7.39
CA GLU A 157 0.38 6.25 7.46
C GLU A 157 -0.89 7.09 7.49
N ALA A 158 -1.91 6.71 6.72
CA ALA A 158 -3.24 7.33 6.75
C ALA A 158 -4.03 7.02 8.04
N GLY A 159 -3.50 6.14 8.92
CA GLY A 159 -4.07 5.84 10.22
C GLY A 159 -5.02 4.65 10.26
N TYR A 160 -5.10 3.88 9.18
CA TYR A 160 -5.89 2.64 9.13
C TYR A 160 -5.14 1.47 9.78
N GLU A 161 -5.89 0.53 10.33
CA GLU A 161 -5.34 -0.73 10.84
C GLU A 161 -5.16 -1.71 9.70
N VAL A 162 -3.97 -2.29 9.60
CA VAL A 162 -3.59 -3.18 8.50
C VAL A 162 -3.07 -4.50 9.06
N VAL A 163 -3.46 -5.60 8.44
CA VAL A 163 -2.89 -6.95 8.63
C VAL A 163 -2.40 -7.43 7.27
N VAL A 164 -1.19 -7.96 7.20
CA VAL A 164 -0.62 -8.48 5.96
C VAL A 164 -0.63 -10.00 6.00
N ILE A 165 -0.92 -10.66 4.87
CA ILE A 165 -0.69 -12.08 4.65
C ILE A 165 0.44 -12.22 3.65
N GLU A 166 1.51 -12.95 4.02
CA GLU A 166 2.65 -13.21 3.13
C GLU A 166 3.09 -14.68 3.23
N ARG A 167 3.33 -15.28 2.06
CA ARG A 167 3.76 -16.67 1.96
C ARG A 167 5.26 -16.86 2.22
N GLU A 168 6.07 -15.88 1.82
CA GLU A 168 7.53 -15.93 1.95
C GLU A 168 7.98 -15.12 3.15
N TRP A 169 8.20 -15.79 4.31
CA TRP A 169 8.61 -15.12 5.56
C TRP A 169 9.94 -14.37 5.44
N GLY A 170 10.85 -14.85 4.62
CA GLY A 170 12.13 -14.17 4.30
C GLY A 170 12.05 -13.12 3.21
N GLY A 171 10.85 -12.72 2.78
CA GLY A 171 10.64 -11.75 1.70
C GLY A 171 11.22 -10.36 2.02
N GLU A 172 11.56 -9.64 0.97
CA GLU A 172 12.25 -8.32 1.01
C GLU A 172 11.60 -7.32 1.98
N PHE A 173 10.25 -7.29 2.04
CA PHE A 173 9.52 -6.26 2.79
C PHE A 173 8.99 -6.73 4.16
N VAL A 174 9.15 -8.00 4.53
CA VAL A 174 8.62 -8.52 5.81
C VAL A 174 9.23 -7.80 7.00
N ALA A 175 10.56 -7.68 7.05
CA ALA A 175 11.26 -7.00 8.15
C ALA A 175 10.85 -5.53 8.27
N ALA A 176 10.73 -4.81 7.14
CA ALA A 176 10.30 -3.42 7.10
C ALA A 176 8.85 -3.25 7.58
N THR A 177 7.96 -4.18 7.24
CA THR A 177 6.56 -4.20 7.67
C THR A 177 6.44 -4.42 9.16
N LEU A 178 7.17 -5.39 9.71
CA LEU A 178 7.22 -5.66 11.15
C LEU A 178 7.82 -4.48 11.93
N ALA A 179 8.84 -3.80 11.40
CA ALA A 179 9.42 -2.60 12.01
C ALA A 179 8.40 -1.45 12.12
N GLN A 180 7.46 -1.35 11.16
CA GLN A 180 6.33 -0.43 11.22
C GLN A 180 5.19 -0.91 12.14
N ARG A 181 5.35 -2.08 12.77
CA ARG A 181 4.37 -2.71 13.68
C ARG A 181 3.06 -3.08 12.98
N ILE A 182 3.12 -3.41 11.73
CA ILE A 182 2.02 -4.00 10.98
C ILE A 182 2.13 -5.52 11.14
N PRO A 183 1.09 -6.21 11.64
CA PRO A 183 1.11 -7.66 11.78
C PRO A 183 1.23 -8.36 10.42
N VAL A 184 2.10 -9.38 10.37
CA VAL A 184 2.28 -10.22 9.18
C VAL A 184 1.89 -11.65 9.55
N VAL A 185 0.85 -12.17 8.92
CA VAL A 185 0.42 -13.56 9.03
C VAL A 185 1.14 -14.37 7.96
N HIS A 186 1.95 -15.34 8.38
CA HIS A 186 2.66 -16.22 7.47
C HIS A 186 1.74 -17.28 6.88
N GLY A 187 1.68 -17.39 5.57
CA GLY A 187 0.94 -18.44 4.88
C GLY A 187 0.38 -18.05 3.52
N ASP A 188 -0.22 -19.03 2.86
CA ASP A 188 -0.90 -18.83 1.58
C ASP A 188 -2.31 -18.27 1.81
N ALA A 189 -2.59 -17.08 1.29
CA ALA A 189 -3.88 -16.41 1.45
C ALA A 189 -5.06 -17.16 0.77
N ARG A 190 -4.80 -18.15 -0.10
CA ARG A 190 -5.83 -19.04 -0.65
C ARG A 190 -6.37 -20.00 0.39
N VAL A 191 -5.59 -20.28 1.45
CA VAL A 191 -5.99 -21.20 2.50
C VAL A 191 -6.92 -20.53 3.49
N ARG A 192 -8.13 -21.06 3.65
CA ARG A 192 -9.18 -20.55 4.55
C ARG A 192 -8.67 -20.24 5.96
N ARG A 193 -7.89 -21.15 6.54
CA ARG A 193 -7.33 -20.99 7.89
C ARG A 193 -6.46 -19.75 8.01
N VAL A 194 -5.68 -19.40 6.98
CA VAL A 194 -4.79 -18.23 6.96
C VAL A 194 -5.62 -16.94 6.92
N LEU A 195 -6.70 -16.91 6.14
CA LEU A 195 -7.65 -15.79 6.14
C LEU A 195 -8.32 -15.60 7.51
N GLN A 196 -8.69 -16.70 8.17
CA GLN A 196 -9.26 -16.66 9.52
C GLN A 196 -8.23 -16.16 10.55
N GLN A 197 -6.97 -16.58 10.46
CA GLN A 197 -5.87 -16.08 11.29
C GLN A 197 -5.61 -14.58 11.10
N ALA A 198 -5.81 -14.06 9.88
CA ALA A 198 -5.76 -12.63 9.59
C ALA A 198 -7.01 -11.85 10.04
N GLY A 199 -8.03 -12.53 10.59
CA GLY A 199 -9.24 -11.90 11.11
C GLY A 199 -10.26 -11.50 10.05
N ILE A 200 -10.38 -12.22 8.93
CA ILE A 200 -11.26 -11.89 7.79
C ILE A 200 -12.71 -11.64 8.22
N ALA A 201 -13.24 -12.37 9.21
CA ALA A 201 -14.61 -12.19 9.70
C ALA A 201 -14.91 -10.79 10.26
N HIS A 202 -13.89 -10.02 10.58
CA HIS A 202 -13.99 -8.68 11.15
C HIS A 202 -13.25 -7.63 10.32
N ALA A 203 -12.77 -8.00 9.15
CA ALA A 203 -12.08 -7.09 8.25
C ALA A 203 -13.08 -6.19 7.51
N ARG A 204 -12.70 -4.93 7.32
CA ARG A 204 -13.44 -3.98 6.48
C ARG A 204 -13.26 -4.30 5.00
N ALA A 205 -12.04 -4.64 4.62
CA ALA A 205 -11.67 -4.91 3.24
C ALA A 205 -10.50 -5.90 3.15
N ILE A 206 -10.38 -6.54 1.99
CA ILE A 206 -9.22 -7.34 1.62
C ILE A 206 -8.67 -6.85 0.28
N ILE A 207 -7.36 -6.62 0.22
CA ILE A 207 -6.62 -6.22 -0.97
C ILE A 207 -5.76 -7.39 -1.42
N CYS A 208 -6.03 -7.97 -2.58
CA CYS A 208 -5.23 -9.03 -3.18
C CYS A 208 -4.22 -8.39 -4.16
N ALA A 209 -2.95 -8.30 -3.74
CA ALA A 209 -1.89 -7.57 -4.46
C ALA A 209 -0.80 -8.47 -5.05
N ILE A 210 -1.07 -9.77 -5.18
CA ILE A 210 -0.15 -10.77 -5.74
C ILE A 210 0.03 -10.53 -7.25
N ALA A 211 1.13 -11.01 -7.83
CA ALA A 211 1.44 -10.77 -9.24
C ALA A 211 0.65 -11.67 -10.22
N ASP A 212 -0.17 -12.58 -9.71
CA ASP A 212 -0.98 -13.53 -10.47
C ASP A 212 -2.47 -13.20 -10.33
N ASP A 213 -3.14 -12.95 -11.46
CA ASP A 213 -4.54 -12.55 -11.53
C ASP A 213 -5.48 -13.64 -11.00
N LEU A 214 -5.22 -14.92 -11.35
CA LEU A 214 -6.07 -16.04 -10.93
C LEU A 214 -5.97 -16.28 -9.43
N VAL A 215 -4.77 -16.16 -8.86
CA VAL A 215 -4.55 -16.25 -7.41
C VAL A 215 -5.30 -15.13 -6.68
N ASN A 216 -5.28 -13.91 -7.19
CA ASN A 216 -6.03 -12.79 -6.59
C ASN A 216 -7.54 -13.01 -6.62
N ILE A 217 -8.07 -13.57 -7.72
CA ILE A 217 -9.48 -13.93 -7.84
C ILE A 217 -9.84 -15.03 -6.84
N GLU A 218 -9.05 -16.10 -6.76
CA GLU A 218 -9.25 -17.22 -5.83
C GLU A 218 -9.30 -16.75 -4.38
N ILE A 219 -8.35 -15.90 -3.97
CA ILE A 219 -8.34 -15.30 -2.62
C ILE A 219 -9.61 -14.47 -2.40
N GLY A 220 -10.00 -13.64 -3.37
CA GLY A 220 -11.20 -12.82 -3.28
C GLY A 220 -12.48 -13.64 -3.10
N LEU A 221 -12.62 -14.74 -3.83
CA LEU A 221 -13.76 -15.67 -3.71
C LEU A 221 -13.76 -16.37 -2.34
N ASN A 222 -12.60 -16.84 -1.87
CA ASN A 222 -12.48 -17.46 -0.56
C ASN A 222 -12.78 -16.46 0.57
N ALA A 223 -12.33 -15.21 0.43
CA ALA A 223 -12.66 -14.14 1.38
C ALA A 223 -14.16 -13.85 1.44
N ARG A 224 -14.87 -13.83 0.30
CA ARG A 224 -16.33 -13.66 0.25
C ARG A 224 -17.08 -14.82 0.87
N ASN A 225 -16.57 -16.05 0.75
CA ASN A 225 -17.15 -17.21 1.43
C ASN A 225 -17.03 -17.10 2.95
N GLU A 226 -15.94 -16.51 3.49
CA GLU A 226 -15.76 -16.30 4.93
C GLU A 226 -16.50 -15.06 5.45
N HIS A 227 -16.58 -14.00 4.64
CA HIS A 227 -17.21 -12.74 4.98
C HIS A 227 -17.96 -12.18 3.76
N PRO A 228 -19.26 -12.47 3.58
CA PRO A 228 -20.01 -12.15 2.36
C PRO A 228 -20.06 -10.67 1.99
N THR A 229 -19.92 -9.78 2.95
CA THR A 229 -19.98 -8.32 2.74
C THR A 229 -18.61 -7.64 2.74
N VAL A 230 -17.51 -8.41 2.89
CA VAL A 230 -16.15 -7.83 2.87
C VAL A 230 -15.90 -7.12 1.53
N ARG A 231 -15.32 -5.95 1.60
CA ARG A 231 -14.94 -5.19 0.39
C ARG A 231 -13.72 -5.82 -0.26
N LEU A 232 -13.85 -6.16 -1.54
CA LEU A 232 -12.77 -6.74 -2.33
C LEU A 232 -12.05 -5.67 -3.14
N VAL A 233 -10.72 -5.72 -3.12
CA VAL A 233 -9.85 -4.94 -4.00
C VAL A 233 -8.84 -5.90 -4.61
N LEU A 234 -9.02 -6.23 -5.88
CA LEU A 234 -8.24 -7.22 -6.60
C LEU A 234 -7.31 -6.54 -7.59
N ARG A 235 -6.03 -6.85 -7.52
CA ARG A 235 -5.09 -6.46 -8.55
C ARG A 235 -5.26 -7.41 -9.73
N ILE A 236 -5.82 -6.91 -10.83
CA ILE A 236 -6.03 -7.67 -12.07
C ILE A 236 -5.33 -6.92 -13.20
N PHE A 237 -4.59 -7.65 -14.00
CA PHE A 237 -3.90 -7.08 -15.16
C PHE A 237 -4.68 -7.29 -16.46
N ASN A 238 -5.31 -8.47 -16.63
CA ASN A 238 -6.02 -8.84 -17.84
C ASN A 238 -7.37 -8.09 -17.92
N GLU A 239 -7.53 -7.24 -18.95
CA GLU A 239 -8.72 -6.41 -19.14
C GLU A 239 -10.01 -7.23 -19.41
N ASP A 240 -9.89 -8.43 -19.98
CA ASP A 240 -11.04 -9.31 -20.24
C ASP A 240 -11.48 -10.01 -18.95
N LEU A 241 -10.53 -10.43 -18.11
CA LEU A 241 -10.82 -10.94 -16.77
C LEU A 241 -11.41 -9.86 -15.87
N ASP A 242 -10.87 -8.66 -15.91
CA ASP A 242 -11.33 -7.49 -15.15
C ASP A 242 -12.84 -7.28 -15.32
N ARG A 243 -13.28 -7.12 -16.57
CA ARG A 243 -14.71 -6.92 -16.90
C ARG A 243 -15.62 -8.06 -16.46
N ASN A 244 -15.15 -9.30 -16.52
CA ASN A 244 -15.91 -10.47 -16.09
C ASN A 244 -16.00 -10.58 -14.57
N VAL A 245 -14.89 -10.31 -13.89
CA VAL A 245 -14.82 -10.33 -12.43
C VAL A 245 -15.66 -9.21 -11.82
N GLU A 246 -15.62 -7.99 -12.38
CA GLU A 246 -16.45 -6.88 -11.92
C GLU A 246 -17.95 -7.12 -12.10
N ARG A 247 -18.36 -7.83 -13.17
CA ARG A 247 -19.76 -8.24 -13.33
C ARG A 247 -20.21 -9.24 -12.26
N ALA A 248 -19.31 -10.11 -11.81
CA ALA A 248 -19.61 -11.14 -10.82
C ALA A 248 -19.49 -10.65 -9.38
N LEU A 249 -18.45 -9.84 -9.07
CA LEU A 249 -18.09 -9.43 -7.70
C LEU A 249 -18.46 -7.97 -7.37
N GLY A 250 -18.88 -7.21 -8.36
CA GLY A 250 -19.27 -5.80 -8.22
C GLY A 250 -18.29 -4.84 -8.88
N LYS A 251 -18.78 -3.65 -9.24
CA LYS A 251 -17.96 -2.58 -9.84
C LYS A 251 -16.88 -2.11 -8.87
N ASN A 252 -15.77 -1.61 -9.40
CA ASN A 252 -14.64 -1.09 -8.66
C ASN A 252 -14.00 -2.13 -7.69
N THR A 253 -14.02 -3.39 -8.10
CA THR A 253 -13.35 -4.49 -7.39
C THR A 253 -11.97 -4.75 -7.98
N CYS A 254 -11.77 -4.49 -9.26
CA CYS A 254 -10.55 -4.79 -10.00
C CYS A 254 -9.74 -3.55 -10.33
N PHE A 255 -8.42 -3.64 -10.16
CA PHE A 255 -7.49 -2.53 -10.40
C PHE A 255 -6.20 -3.03 -11.05
N SER A 256 -5.79 -2.36 -12.12
CA SER A 256 -4.52 -2.64 -12.78
C SER A 256 -3.45 -1.62 -12.42
N ALA A 257 -2.39 -2.04 -11.73
CA ALA A 257 -1.30 -1.13 -11.35
C ALA A 257 -0.65 -0.43 -12.57
N SER A 258 -0.54 -1.11 -13.70
CA SER A 258 -0.03 -0.50 -14.93
C SER A 258 -1.03 0.47 -15.57
N ALA A 259 -2.34 0.24 -15.42
CA ALA A 259 -3.36 1.16 -15.91
C ALA A 259 -3.40 2.45 -15.09
N LEU A 260 -3.24 2.33 -13.76
CA LEU A 260 -3.20 3.46 -12.84
C LEU A 260 -1.93 4.32 -13.01
N ALA A 261 -0.81 3.70 -13.36
CA ALA A 261 0.46 4.42 -13.54
C ALA A 261 0.65 5.02 -14.94
N ALA A 262 0.05 4.43 -15.97
CA ALA A 262 0.30 4.82 -17.36
C ALA A 262 -0.07 6.27 -17.68
N PRO A 263 -1.18 6.86 -17.19
CA PRO A 263 -1.50 8.27 -17.44
C PRO A 263 -0.42 9.23 -16.95
N THR A 264 0.13 8.99 -15.76
CA THR A 264 1.21 9.81 -15.19
C THR A 264 2.50 9.69 -15.98
N ILE A 265 2.90 8.47 -16.36
CA ILE A 265 4.11 8.26 -17.17
C ILE A 265 3.95 8.86 -18.58
N ALA A 266 2.76 8.75 -19.19
CA ALA A 266 2.48 9.33 -20.48
C ALA A 266 2.47 10.88 -20.44
N ALA A 267 1.86 11.47 -19.41
CA ALA A 267 1.89 12.90 -19.21
C ALA A 267 3.32 13.42 -18.98
N ALA A 268 4.10 12.70 -18.17
CA ALA A 268 5.50 13.04 -17.96
C ALA A 268 6.34 12.92 -19.24
N ALA A 269 5.93 12.10 -20.21
CA ALA A 269 6.61 12.01 -21.50
C ALA A 269 6.40 13.24 -22.41
N VAL A 270 5.36 14.03 -22.15
CA VAL A 270 5.03 15.26 -22.92
C VAL A 270 5.08 16.54 -22.07
N SER A 271 5.31 16.42 -20.76
CA SER A 271 5.46 17.53 -19.80
C SER A 271 6.48 17.17 -18.73
N ARG A 272 7.26 18.14 -18.24
CA ARG A 272 8.35 17.86 -17.28
C ARG A 272 7.93 17.91 -15.82
N GLU A 273 6.73 18.40 -15.51
CA GLU A 273 6.34 18.77 -14.14
C GLU A 273 5.03 18.12 -13.71
N VAL A 274 5.07 16.81 -13.50
CA VAL A 274 3.90 16.03 -13.09
C VAL A 274 4.30 14.99 -12.06
N ASP A 275 3.67 15.01 -10.88
CA ASP A 275 3.80 13.95 -9.86
C ASP A 275 2.74 12.87 -10.02
N TYR A 276 1.49 13.28 -10.31
CA TYR A 276 0.34 12.41 -10.55
C TYR A 276 -0.52 12.97 -11.66
N VAL A 277 -1.34 12.11 -12.27
CA VAL A 277 -2.33 12.51 -13.27
C VAL A 277 -3.67 11.87 -13.00
N ILE A 278 -4.71 12.65 -13.17
CA ILE A 278 -6.09 12.20 -13.16
C ILE A 278 -6.63 12.32 -14.59
N PRO A 279 -6.95 11.20 -15.25
CA PRO A 279 -7.62 11.23 -16.52
C PRO A 279 -9.12 11.54 -16.31
N VAL A 280 -9.60 12.60 -16.96
CA VAL A 280 -11.02 12.98 -16.97
C VAL A 280 -11.49 13.02 -18.40
N ALA A 281 -12.34 12.09 -18.79
CA ALA A 281 -12.89 11.99 -20.14
C ALA A 281 -11.85 12.02 -21.30
N GLY A 282 -10.70 11.39 -21.07
CA GLY A 282 -9.59 11.37 -22.04
C GLY A 282 -8.63 12.54 -21.95
N HIS A 283 -8.96 13.58 -21.19
CA HIS A 283 -8.07 14.70 -20.88
C HIS A 283 -7.23 14.41 -19.62
N LEU A 284 -5.97 14.83 -19.58
CA LEU A 284 -5.05 14.59 -18.48
C LEU A 284 -4.88 15.83 -17.62
N LEU A 285 -5.43 15.81 -16.40
CA LEU A 285 -5.17 16.84 -15.40
C LEU A 285 -4.01 16.42 -14.52
N GLY A 286 -2.96 17.21 -14.49
CA GLY A 286 -1.76 16.95 -13.71
C GLY A 286 -1.90 17.46 -12.28
N ILE A 287 -1.16 16.81 -11.37
CA ILE A 287 -0.94 17.27 -9.99
C ILE A 287 0.55 17.44 -9.80
N SER A 288 0.95 18.61 -9.33
CA SER A 288 2.33 18.97 -8.98
C SER A 288 2.45 19.38 -7.53
N LYS A 289 3.53 18.92 -6.88
CA LYS A 289 3.93 19.34 -5.53
C LYS A 289 5.00 20.39 -5.64
N LEU A 290 4.78 21.53 -5.03
CA LEU A 290 5.67 22.69 -5.09
C LEU A 290 6.10 23.11 -3.69
N ILE A 291 7.32 23.63 -3.59
CA ILE A 291 7.78 24.41 -2.44
C ILE A 291 7.85 25.86 -2.89
N ILE A 292 7.13 26.75 -2.20
CA ILE A 292 7.11 28.16 -2.54
C ILE A 292 8.51 28.74 -2.35
N GLN A 293 9.12 29.17 -3.45
CA GLN A 293 10.47 29.74 -3.42
C GLN A 293 10.45 31.18 -2.87
N PRO A 294 11.55 31.67 -2.28
CA PRO A 294 11.71 33.09 -2.00
C PRO A 294 11.54 33.91 -3.29
N ASP A 295 10.87 35.04 -3.18
CA ASP A 295 10.55 35.97 -4.29
C ASP A 295 9.63 35.36 -5.39
N SER A 296 9.04 34.20 -5.13
CA SER A 296 8.03 33.61 -6.02
C SER A 296 6.79 34.49 -6.12
N SER A 297 6.27 34.67 -7.33
CA SER A 297 4.97 35.33 -7.56
C SER A 297 3.79 34.53 -6.96
N PHE A 298 4.04 33.28 -6.54
CA PHE A 298 3.10 32.41 -5.83
C PHE A 298 3.04 32.66 -4.31
N ALA A 299 3.94 33.47 -3.73
CA ALA A 299 3.84 33.92 -2.34
C ALA A 299 2.69 34.93 -2.17
N ASN A 300 1.46 34.54 -2.46
CA ASN A 300 0.27 35.39 -2.51
C ASN A 300 -0.95 34.62 -1.95
N PHE A 301 -2.14 35.26 -1.95
CA PHE A 301 -3.39 34.56 -1.60
C PHE A 301 -3.73 33.47 -2.61
N ILE A 302 -4.26 32.36 -2.11
CA ILE A 302 -4.60 31.17 -2.93
C ILE A 302 -5.52 31.56 -4.09
N HIS A 303 -6.59 32.33 -3.87
CA HIS A 303 -7.51 32.75 -4.93
C HIS A 303 -6.79 33.54 -6.06
N THR A 304 -5.83 34.37 -5.71
CA THR A 304 -5.06 35.16 -6.71
C THR A 304 -4.19 34.22 -7.56
N VAL A 305 -3.58 33.22 -6.93
CA VAL A 305 -2.76 32.21 -7.60
C VAL A 305 -3.62 31.35 -8.53
N GLU A 306 -4.76 30.86 -8.03
CA GLU A 306 -5.70 30.04 -8.78
C GLU A 306 -6.28 30.77 -10.00
N GLN A 307 -6.63 32.03 -9.86
CA GLN A 307 -7.15 32.85 -10.98
C GLN A 307 -6.11 33.13 -12.06
N ARG A 308 -4.85 33.38 -11.66
CA ARG A 308 -3.77 33.73 -12.60
C ARG A 308 -3.31 32.54 -13.44
N ALA A 309 -3.33 31.36 -12.88
CA ALA A 309 -2.74 30.17 -13.49
C ALA A 309 -3.75 29.09 -13.88
N ALA A 310 -5.06 29.34 -13.78
CA ALA A 310 -6.11 28.36 -14.06
C ALA A 310 -5.83 26.97 -13.41
N ILE A 311 -5.46 26.99 -12.13
CA ILE A 311 -5.19 25.83 -11.29
C ILE A 311 -6.08 25.79 -10.05
N ARG A 312 -6.01 24.68 -9.29
CA ARG A 312 -6.62 24.59 -7.95
C ARG A 312 -5.58 24.10 -6.95
N VAL A 313 -5.53 24.75 -5.79
CA VAL A 313 -4.73 24.32 -4.65
C VAL A 313 -5.51 23.24 -3.89
N ILE A 314 -4.98 22.01 -3.84
CA ILE A 314 -5.65 20.86 -3.24
C ILE A 314 -5.11 20.50 -1.85
N ASP A 315 -3.86 20.85 -1.54
CA ASP A 315 -3.25 20.69 -0.22
C ASP A 315 -2.28 21.83 0.06
N HIS A 316 -2.22 22.26 1.33
CA HIS A 316 -1.31 23.30 1.79
C HIS A 316 -0.71 22.92 3.15
N GLN A 317 0.59 22.97 3.25
CA GLN A 317 1.35 22.75 4.47
C GLN A 317 2.37 23.89 4.64
N SER A 318 2.47 24.40 5.86
CA SER A 318 3.51 25.35 6.20
C SER A 318 4.92 24.76 6.10
N ALA A 319 5.95 25.59 6.09
CA ALA A 319 7.35 25.18 5.97
C ALA A 319 7.77 24.13 7.03
N ASP A 320 7.17 24.15 8.22
CA ASP A 320 7.35 23.16 9.30
C ASP A 320 6.51 21.87 9.12
N GLY A 321 5.81 21.74 8.00
CA GLY A 321 5.02 20.55 7.66
C GLY A 321 3.66 20.46 8.35
N ARG A 322 3.16 21.53 8.97
CA ARG A 322 1.81 21.55 9.56
C ARG A 322 0.76 21.77 8.47
N PRO A 323 -0.32 20.98 8.46
CA PRO A 323 -1.43 21.23 7.56
C PRO A 323 -2.02 22.63 7.77
N GLN A 324 -2.22 23.33 6.70
CA GLN A 324 -2.86 24.65 6.65
C GLN A 324 -4.20 24.56 5.91
N SER A 325 -5.00 25.60 6.01
CA SER A 325 -6.20 25.72 5.19
C SER A 325 -5.84 25.92 3.73
N SER A 326 -6.53 25.21 2.84
CA SER A 326 -6.49 25.45 1.39
C SER A 326 -7.63 26.37 0.91
N GLN A 327 -8.24 27.15 1.83
CA GLN A 327 -9.28 28.12 1.49
C GLN A 327 -8.70 29.32 0.73
N GLN A 328 -9.51 29.93 -0.09
CA GLN A 328 -9.13 31.00 -1.03
C GLN A 328 -8.41 32.21 -0.38
N LEU A 329 -8.81 32.59 0.83
CA LEU A 329 -8.23 33.73 1.57
C LEU A 329 -6.94 33.40 2.31
N THR A 330 -6.47 32.16 2.25
CA THR A 330 -5.20 31.75 2.86
C THR A 330 -4.04 32.27 2.01
N ARG A 331 -3.04 32.86 2.67
CA ARG A 331 -1.81 33.34 2.02
C ARG A 331 -0.75 32.24 2.02
N LEU A 332 -0.15 32.01 0.87
CA LEU A 332 1.03 31.16 0.72
C LEU A 332 2.28 31.95 1.08
N SER A 333 3.16 31.33 1.84
CA SER A 333 4.42 31.90 2.29
C SER A 333 5.62 31.13 1.75
N THR A 334 6.76 31.76 1.69
CA THR A 334 8.03 31.12 1.32
C THR A 334 8.31 29.90 2.19
N GLY A 335 8.68 28.79 1.57
CA GLY A 335 8.92 27.51 2.24
C GLY A 335 7.68 26.64 2.41
N ASP A 336 6.47 27.18 2.18
CA ASP A 336 5.25 26.38 2.22
C ASP A 336 5.27 25.30 1.12
N ARG A 337 4.69 24.15 1.46
CA ARG A 337 4.48 23.04 0.53
C ARG A 337 3.05 23.03 0.06
N VAL A 338 2.86 23.13 -1.23
CA VAL A 338 1.52 23.13 -1.84
C VAL A 338 1.40 22.02 -2.88
N ALA A 339 0.23 21.43 -2.98
CA ALA A 339 -0.13 20.57 -4.09
C ALA A 339 -1.19 21.29 -4.93
N VAL A 340 -0.94 21.35 -6.23
CA VAL A 340 -1.80 22.03 -7.19
C VAL A 340 -2.25 21.08 -8.28
N VAL A 341 -3.47 21.26 -8.79
CA VAL A 341 -4.03 20.50 -9.92
C VAL A 341 -4.41 21.46 -11.03
N GLY A 342 -4.12 21.07 -12.27
CA GLY A 342 -4.43 21.87 -13.45
C GLY A 342 -4.07 21.15 -14.75
N GLU A 343 -4.28 21.83 -15.87
CA GLU A 343 -3.80 21.35 -17.15
C GLU A 343 -2.26 21.34 -17.18
N LEU A 344 -1.67 20.41 -17.93
CA LEU A 344 -0.22 20.21 -17.94
C LEU A 344 0.54 21.49 -18.33
N ALA A 345 0.00 22.26 -19.28
CA ALA A 345 0.60 23.54 -19.71
C ALA A 345 0.59 24.61 -18.60
N GLU A 346 -0.47 24.63 -17.79
CA GLU A 346 -0.59 25.60 -16.69
C GLU A 346 0.34 25.22 -15.53
N LEU A 347 0.49 23.92 -15.22
CA LEU A 347 1.44 23.47 -14.21
C LEU A 347 2.89 23.85 -14.54
N GLU A 348 3.24 23.82 -15.81
CA GLU A 348 4.55 24.28 -16.28
C GLU A 348 4.74 25.78 -16.06
N ARG A 349 3.72 26.60 -16.37
CA ARG A 349 3.73 28.05 -16.08
C ARG A 349 3.86 28.34 -14.59
N VAL A 350 3.16 27.57 -13.77
CA VAL A 350 3.23 27.65 -12.30
C VAL A 350 4.66 27.40 -11.81
N ARG A 351 5.31 26.38 -12.33
CA ARG A 351 6.70 26.08 -11.97
C ARG A 351 7.64 27.22 -12.34
N LEU A 352 7.54 27.72 -13.56
CA LEU A 352 8.37 28.85 -14.02
C LEU A 352 8.18 30.07 -13.15
N ALA A 353 6.93 30.40 -12.81
CA ALA A 353 6.61 31.51 -11.94
C ALA A 353 7.07 31.32 -10.48
N ASN A 354 7.32 30.09 -10.06
CA ASN A 354 7.84 29.75 -8.73
C ASN A 354 9.38 29.67 -8.66
N MET A 355 10.10 29.81 -9.78
CA MET A 355 11.56 29.80 -9.79
C MET A 355 12.14 31.15 -9.40
N ARG A 356 13.27 31.17 -8.66
CA ARG A 356 14.01 32.35 -8.23
C ARG A 356 14.65 33.15 -9.37
N ASP A 357 14.99 32.46 -10.46
CA ASP A 357 15.86 33.00 -11.49
C ASP A 357 15.14 33.13 -12.82
N THR A 358 14.64 34.32 -13.08
CA THR A 358 14.09 34.69 -14.39
C THR A 358 15.14 34.66 -15.51
N SER A 359 16.45 34.63 -15.18
CA SER A 359 17.52 34.56 -16.19
C SER A 359 17.60 33.21 -16.87
N LEU A 360 17.23 32.11 -16.18
CA LEU A 360 17.12 30.79 -16.80
C LEU A 360 15.91 30.66 -17.74
N ALA A 361 14.86 31.41 -17.51
CA ALA A 361 13.72 31.51 -18.44
C ALA A 361 14.12 32.22 -19.77
N PHE A 362 15.11 33.13 -19.73
CA PHE A 362 15.65 33.83 -20.91
C PHE A 362 16.65 32.98 -21.72
N LEU A 363 17.30 31.99 -21.13
CA LEU A 363 18.34 31.18 -21.77
C LEU A 363 17.80 29.98 -22.61
N GLY A 364 16.59 30.06 -23.15
CA GLY A 364 16.07 29.10 -24.11
C GLY A 364 15.56 27.76 -23.51
N VAL A 365 15.57 27.63 -22.18
CA VAL A 365 14.97 26.43 -21.50
C VAL A 365 13.45 26.44 -21.68
N ALA A 366 12.84 27.59 -21.86
CA ALA A 366 11.41 27.75 -22.14
C ALA A 366 10.95 27.12 -23.47
N GLN A 367 11.85 26.98 -24.45
CA GLN A 367 11.50 26.41 -25.77
C GLN A 367 11.48 24.86 -25.79
N LEU A 368 12.01 24.18 -24.77
CA LEU A 368 12.11 22.72 -24.75
C LEU A 368 11.08 22.03 -23.81
N GLN A 369 10.10 22.78 -23.32
CA GLN A 369 9.21 22.30 -22.26
C GLN A 369 7.96 21.57 -22.76
N HIS A 370 7.61 21.74 -24.03
CA HIS A 370 6.55 21.00 -24.71
C HIS A 370 7.07 20.46 -26.04
N PRO A 371 6.46 19.36 -26.55
CA PRO A 371 6.73 18.93 -27.92
C PRO A 371 6.49 20.08 -28.91
N THR A 372 7.50 20.43 -29.68
CA THR A 372 7.42 21.40 -30.77
C THR A 372 7.27 20.66 -32.09
N GLU A 373 6.97 21.38 -33.21
CA GLU A 373 6.91 20.71 -34.53
C GLU A 373 8.23 20.00 -34.90
N GLU A 374 9.38 20.54 -34.47
CA GLU A 374 10.69 19.95 -34.74
C GLU A 374 11.03 18.81 -33.75
N HIS A 375 10.51 18.85 -32.52
CA HIS A 375 10.79 17.88 -31.46
C HIS A 375 9.47 17.32 -30.90
N ASN A 376 8.78 16.54 -31.71
CA ASN A 376 7.45 16.00 -31.37
C ASN A 376 7.45 14.48 -31.21
N ALA A 377 8.61 13.83 -31.15
CA ALA A 377 8.66 12.38 -31.02
C ALA A 377 8.85 11.94 -29.56
N VAL A 378 8.13 10.90 -29.15
CA VAL A 378 8.29 10.16 -27.91
C VAL A 378 8.75 8.76 -28.21
N ILE A 379 9.92 8.39 -27.70
CA ILE A 379 10.48 7.04 -27.87
C ILE A 379 10.14 6.24 -26.61
N VAL A 380 9.37 5.15 -26.77
CA VAL A 380 9.01 4.25 -25.67
C VAL A 380 9.84 2.97 -25.76
N CYS A 381 10.76 2.80 -24.81
CA CYS A 381 11.66 1.65 -24.74
C CYS A 381 11.07 0.58 -23.80
N GLY A 382 10.74 -0.58 -24.37
CA GLY A 382 10.11 -1.70 -23.70
C GLY A 382 8.59 -1.77 -23.91
N LEU A 383 8.13 -2.83 -24.56
CA LEU A 383 6.72 -3.09 -24.86
C LEU A 383 6.13 -4.20 -23.97
N GLY A 384 6.31 -4.03 -22.67
CA GLY A 384 5.63 -4.82 -21.64
C GLY A 384 4.30 -4.18 -21.21
N ARG A 385 3.77 -4.64 -20.08
CA ARG A 385 2.48 -4.18 -19.52
C ARG A 385 2.39 -2.66 -19.34
N VAL A 386 3.47 -2.03 -18.89
CA VAL A 386 3.51 -0.57 -18.68
C VAL A 386 3.70 0.16 -20.00
N GLY A 387 4.72 -0.21 -20.79
CA GLY A 387 5.01 0.45 -22.06
C GLY A 387 3.83 0.43 -23.03
N TYR A 388 3.14 -0.70 -23.17
CA TYR A 388 1.91 -0.79 -23.95
C TYR A 388 0.84 0.22 -23.51
N ARG A 389 0.60 0.33 -22.19
CA ARG A 389 -0.41 1.26 -21.68
C ARG A 389 0.02 2.72 -21.84
N VAL A 390 1.32 3.01 -21.70
CA VAL A 390 1.87 4.35 -21.99
C VAL A 390 1.66 4.71 -23.46
N VAL A 391 1.97 3.79 -24.39
CA VAL A 391 1.70 4.00 -25.83
C VAL A 391 0.23 4.30 -26.08
N ARG A 392 -0.68 3.53 -25.47
CA ARG A 392 -2.13 3.78 -25.61
C ARG A 392 -2.56 5.15 -25.06
N GLN A 393 -2.01 5.57 -23.92
CA GLN A 393 -2.31 6.89 -23.36
C GLN A 393 -1.78 8.02 -24.24
N LEU A 394 -0.54 7.92 -24.72
CA LEU A 394 0.03 8.89 -25.67
C LEU A 394 -0.79 8.97 -26.97
N TYR A 395 -1.23 7.81 -27.45
CA TYR A 395 -2.06 7.71 -28.65
C TYR A 395 -3.44 8.37 -28.49
N ALA A 396 -3.98 8.38 -27.28
CA ALA A 396 -5.29 8.97 -26.96
C ALA A 396 -5.24 10.48 -26.70
N LEU A 397 -4.06 11.11 -26.65
CA LEU A 397 -3.94 12.56 -26.43
C LEU A 397 -4.51 13.33 -27.63
N GLU A 398 -5.16 14.47 -27.36
CA GLU A 398 -5.67 15.38 -28.40
C GLU A 398 -4.54 15.92 -29.29
N ARG A 399 -3.42 16.34 -28.66
CA ARG A 399 -2.18 16.68 -29.35
C ARG A 399 -1.24 15.48 -29.27
N ARG A 400 -1.44 14.53 -30.20
CA ARG A 400 -0.68 13.29 -30.22
C ARG A 400 0.77 13.54 -30.67
N PRO A 401 1.78 13.12 -29.87
CA PRO A 401 3.16 13.11 -30.34
C PRO A 401 3.37 11.99 -31.37
N ARG A 402 4.43 12.09 -32.16
CA ARG A 402 4.92 10.96 -32.95
C ARG A 402 5.45 9.88 -32.01
N ILE A 403 4.87 8.67 -32.04
CA ILE A 403 5.20 7.59 -31.11
C ILE A 403 6.08 6.57 -31.77
N ILE A 404 7.26 6.32 -31.20
CA ILE A 404 8.19 5.29 -31.64
C ILE A 404 8.39 4.30 -30.50
N VAL A 405 8.18 3.01 -30.78
CA VAL A 405 8.38 1.94 -29.80
C VAL A 405 9.66 1.19 -30.11
N VAL A 406 10.56 1.06 -29.13
CA VAL A 406 11.74 0.22 -29.23
C VAL A 406 11.54 -1.02 -28.37
N ARG A 407 11.69 -2.21 -28.98
CA ARG A 407 11.57 -3.49 -28.28
C ARG A 407 12.75 -4.40 -28.64
N LEU A 408 13.21 -5.19 -27.68
CA LEU A 408 14.42 -6.03 -27.83
C LEU A 408 14.21 -7.20 -28.79
N ASP A 409 13.03 -7.79 -28.79
CA ASP A 409 12.72 -9.05 -29.44
C ASP A 409 11.69 -8.82 -30.57
N ASP A 410 11.83 -9.54 -31.68
CA ASP A 410 10.86 -9.58 -32.78
C ASP A 410 9.72 -10.57 -32.54
N ALA A 411 9.80 -11.41 -31.49
CA ALA A 411 8.72 -12.30 -31.12
C ALA A 411 7.40 -11.54 -30.93
N ILE A 412 6.41 -11.95 -31.68
CA ILE A 412 5.07 -11.34 -31.64
C ILE A 412 4.40 -11.74 -30.34
N ASN A 413 4.17 -10.76 -29.47
CA ASN A 413 3.34 -10.91 -28.28
C ASN A 413 2.05 -10.12 -28.44
N SER A 414 1.07 -10.37 -27.58
CA SER A 414 -0.24 -9.73 -27.66
C SER A 414 -0.19 -8.19 -27.62
N PHE A 415 0.84 -7.59 -27.01
CA PHE A 415 1.02 -6.13 -27.00
C PHE A 415 1.58 -5.62 -28.32
N ALA A 416 2.52 -6.34 -28.92
CA ALA A 416 3.05 -6.00 -30.24
C ALA A 416 1.98 -6.02 -31.32
N GLU A 417 1.11 -7.03 -31.32
CA GLU A 417 -0.04 -7.10 -32.25
C GLU A 417 -0.99 -5.92 -32.07
N ARG A 418 -1.29 -5.56 -30.82
CA ARG A 418 -2.19 -4.44 -30.51
C ARG A 418 -1.59 -3.09 -30.92
N VAL A 419 -0.28 -2.89 -30.73
CA VAL A 419 0.42 -1.67 -31.14
C VAL A 419 0.52 -1.58 -32.65
N ALA A 420 0.78 -2.70 -33.37
CA ALA A 420 0.84 -2.74 -34.82
C ALA A 420 -0.50 -2.33 -35.51
N ARG A 421 -1.61 -2.39 -34.80
CA ARG A 421 -2.92 -1.92 -35.27
C ARG A 421 -3.16 -0.41 -35.08
N LEU A 422 -2.25 0.28 -34.39
CA LEU A 422 -2.36 1.73 -34.17
C LEU A 422 -1.69 2.45 -35.37
N PRO A 423 -2.44 3.20 -36.19
CA PRO A 423 -1.82 4.00 -37.24
C PRO A 423 -0.86 5.02 -36.62
N ASP A 424 0.18 5.38 -37.36
CA ASP A 424 1.20 6.37 -36.97
C ASP A 424 2.08 6.00 -35.77
N VAL A 425 2.07 4.73 -35.32
CA VAL A 425 3.00 4.22 -34.31
C VAL A 425 4.07 3.36 -35.01
N THR A 426 5.32 3.79 -34.90
CA THR A 426 6.45 3.07 -35.51
C THR A 426 7.08 2.13 -34.47
N THR A 427 7.35 0.87 -34.85
CA THR A 427 8.07 -0.08 -33.99
C THR A 427 9.46 -0.37 -34.58
N ILE A 428 10.47 -0.31 -33.71
CA ILE A 428 11.87 -0.63 -34.03
C ILE A 428 12.30 -1.79 -33.14
N ILE A 429 12.87 -2.82 -33.77
CA ILE A 429 13.44 -3.96 -33.07
C ILE A 429 14.92 -3.70 -32.83
N GLY A 430 15.35 -3.87 -31.57
CA GLY A 430 16.72 -3.68 -31.14
C GLY A 430 16.84 -3.39 -29.65
N ASP A 431 18.09 -3.46 -29.16
CA ASP A 431 18.38 -3.13 -27.77
C ASP A 431 18.43 -1.61 -27.57
N ALA A 432 17.51 -1.08 -26.76
CA ALA A 432 17.45 0.35 -26.48
C ALA A 432 18.64 0.90 -25.67
N ARG A 433 19.51 0.01 -25.14
CA ARG A 433 20.79 0.39 -24.53
C ARG A 433 21.82 0.80 -25.56
N ASP A 434 21.64 0.36 -26.81
CA ASP A 434 22.49 0.76 -27.93
C ASP A 434 22.03 2.10 -28.52
N VAL A 435 22.93 3.08 -28.47
CA VAL A 435 22.69 4.43 -29.03
C VAL A 435 22.35 4.37 -30.52
N SER A 436 22.88 3.41 -31.27
CA SER A 436 22.58 3.25 -32.70
C SER A 436 21.11 2.91 -32.94
N VAL A 437 20.51 2.11 -32.05
CA VAL A 437 19.08 1.78 -32.10
C VAL A 437 18.23 3.02 -31.75
N LEU A 438 18.62 3.77 -30.72
CA LEU A 438 17.93 5.01 -30.35
C LEU A 438 18.03 6.07 -31.45
N ARG A 439 19.17 6.15 -32.16
CA ARG A 439 19.32 7.04 -33.32
C ARG A 439 18.39 6.65 -34.46
N ARG A 440 18.27 5.38 -34.77
CA ARG A 440 17.28 4.88 -35.76
C ARG A 440 15.85 5.19 -35.32
N ALA A 441 15.59 5.23 -34.02
CA ALA A 441 14.32 5.64 -33.44
C ALA A 441 14.09 7.17 -33.46
N GLY A 442 15.00 7.96 -34.07
CA GLY A 442 14.84 9.41 -34.17
C GLY A 442 15.17 10.16 -32.88
N LEU A 443 16.18 9.70 -32.12
CA LEU A 443 16.59 10.35 -30.86
C LEU A 443 16.91 11.83 -31.02
N ASN A 444 17.40 12.25 -32.18
CA ASN A 444 17.73 13.65 -32.45
C ASN A 444 16.47 14.57 -32.44
N GLU A 445 15.34 14.04 -32.89
CA GLU A 445 14.05 14.73 -33.01
C GLU A 445 13.13 14.43 -31.80
N ALA A 446 13.55 13.51 -30.89
CA ALA A 446 12.72 13.08 -29.80
C ALA A 446 12.60 14.17 -28.72
N PHE A 447 11.39 14.53 -28.34
CA PHE A 447 11.15 15.31 -27.12
C PHE A 447 11.59 14.52 -25.88
N SER A 448 11.17 13.24 -25.79
CA SER A 448 11.46 12.39 -24.64
C SER A 448 11.77 10.94 -25.00
N VAL A 449 12.48 10.27 -24.08
CA VAL A 449 12.69 8.83 -24.06
C VAL A 449 12.09 8.26 -22.79
N VAL A 450 11.14 7.33 -22.95
CA VAL A 450 10.46 6.63 -21.86
C VAL A 450 11.06 5.24 -21.69
N ALA A 451 11.83 5.01 -20.65
CA ALA A 451 12.36 3.70 -20.30
C ALA A 451 11.37 2.95 -19.40
N ALA A 452 10.62 1.98 -19.97
CA ALA A 452 9.49 1.31 -19.33
C ALA A 452 9.65 -0.21 -19.24
N THR A 453 10.87 -0.74 -19.21
CA THR A 453 11.12 -2.17 -19.03
C THR A 453 10.84 -2.61 -17.58
N SER A 454 10.94 -3.92 -17.30
CA SER A 454 10.76 -4.46 -15.94
C SER A 454 12.04 -4.42 -15.10
N ASP A 455 13.14 -3.97 -15.64
CA ASP A 455 14.46 -3.96 -15.01
C ASP A 455 14.97 -2.52 -14.85
N ASP A 456 15.24 -2.12 -13.60
CA ASP A 456 15.69 -0.75 -13.26
C ASP A 456 17.07 -0.44 -13.85
N LEU A 457 17.99 -1.44 -13.91
CA LEU A 457 19.32 -1.25 -14.47
C LEU A 457 19.25 -1.03 -15.98
N VAL A 458 18.41 -1.80 -16.67
CA VAL A 458 18.17 -1.62 -18.12
C VAL A 458 17.57 -0.23 -18.37
N ASN A 459 16.59 0.18 -17.58
CA ASN A 459 15.98 1.51 -17.71
C ASN A 459 17.01 2.63 -17.50
N LEU A 460 17.88 2.48 -16.51
CA LEU A 460 18.99 3.42 -16.27
C LEU A 460 19.95 3.47 -17.46
N GLN A 461 20.37 2.30 -17.99
CA GLN A 461 21.26 2.22 -19.14
C GLN A 461 20.66 2.89 -20.38
N VAL A 462 19.37 2.68 -20.64
CA VAL A 462 18.63 3.36 -21.72
C VAL A 462 18.66 4.89 -21.54
N GLY A 463 18.38 5.37 -20.34
CA GLY A 463 18.41 6.82 -20.03
C GLY A 463 19.79 7.44 -20.22
N LEU A 464 20.84 6.76 -19.75
CA LEU A 464 22.23 7.21 -19.92
C LEU A 464 22.68 7.14 -21.39
N ALA A 465 22.34 6.09 -22.12
CA ALA A 465 22.60 5.97 -23.55
C ALA A 465 21.93 7.10 -24.36
N ALA A 466 20.70 7.44 -24.04
CA ALA A 466 20.01 8.57 -24.69
C ALA A 466 20.72 9.88 -24.41
N ARG A 467 21.11 10.16 -23.17
CA ARG A 467 21.80 11.40 -22.77
C ARG A 467 23.22 11.51 -23.27
N SER A 468 23.94 10.41 -23.42
CA SER A 468 25.30 10.41 -23.99
C SER A 468 25.32 10.94 -25.42
N HIS A 469 24.22 10.78 -26.16
CA HIS A 469 24.06 11.29 -27.51
C HIS A 469 23.38 12.65 -27.56
N ARG A 470 22.38 12.87 -26.72
CA ARG A 470 21.62 14.13 -26.63
C ARG A 470 21.44 14.56 -25.17
N ALA A 471 22.33 15.42 -24.71
CA ALA A 471 22.42 15.81 -23.29
C ALA A 471 21.10 16.35 -22.69
N ASN A 472 20.31 17.08 -23.50
CA ASN A 472 19.08 17.75 -23.06
C ASN A 472 17.80 16.94 -23.34
N VAL A 473 17.90 15.68 -23.81
CA VAL A 473 16.72 14.87 -24.04
C VAL A 473 15.99 14.63 -22.71
N HIS A 474 14.67 14.75 -22.73
CA HIS A 474 13.86 14.48 -21.55
C HIS A 474 13.76 12.98 -21.32
N ILE A 475 14.14 12.53 -20.12
CA ILE A 475 14.11 11.10 -19.75
C ILE A 475 12.97 10.88 -18.77
N VAL A 476 12.07 9.96 -19.12
CA VAL A 476 11.05 9.42 -18.23
C VAL A 476 11.39 7.98 -17.93
N MET A 477 11.57 7.64 -16.68
CA MET A 477 12.07 6.32 -16.30
C MET A 477 11.14 5.63 -15.32
N ARG A 478 10.82 4.38 -15.62
CA ARG A 478 10.22 3.50 -14.63
C ARG A 478 11.29 2.99 -13.67
N THR A 479 11.09 3.16 -12.38
CA THR A 479 11.94 2.57 -11.32
C THR A 479 11.09 1.94 -10.24
N PHE A 480 11.67 0.98 -9.52
CA PHE A 480 11.05 0.38 -8.36
C PHE A 480 11.65 0.89 -7.04
N SER A 481 12.89 1.39 -7.09
CA SER A 481 13.62 1.87 -5.94
C SER A 481 13.52 3.38 -5.80
N ASP A 482 12.95 3.85 -4.68
CA ASP A 482 12.89 5.29 -4.36
C ASP A 482 14.29 5.85 -4.11
N ALA A 483 15.16 5.08 -3.45
CA ALA A 483 16.55 5.48 -3.22
C ALA A 483 17.33 5.65 -4.53
N LEU A 484 17.04 4.81 -5.54
CA LEU A 484 17.59 5.00 -6.88
C LEU A 484 17.02 6.26 -7.54
N ALA A 485 15.72 6.50 -7.41
CA ALA A 485 15.07 7.70 -7.96
C ALA A 485 15.67 8.99 -7.40
N GLU A 486 15.90 9.07 -6.08
CA GLU A 486 16.55 10.21 -5.43
C GLU A 486 17.98 10.44 -5.96
N ARG A 487 18.78 9.38 -6.04
CA ARG A 487 20.14 9.46 -6.59
C ARG A 487 20.17 9.87 -8.05
N LEU A 488 19.22 9.40 -8.86
CA LEU A 488 19.11 9.79 -10.26
C LEU A 488 18.77 11.27 -10.43
N ALA A 489 17.91 11.80 -9.54
CA ALA A 489 17.61 13.22 -9.51
C ALA A 489 18.83 14.07 -9.11
N GLU A 490 19.59 13.63 -8.10
CA GLU A 490 20.75 14.34 -7.58
C GLU A 490 21.96 14.29 -8.55
N LEU A 491 22.33 13.09 -9.03
CA LEU A 491 23.56 12.90 -9.79
C LEU A 491 23.39 13.16 -11.28
N PHE A 492 22.24 12.84 -11.83
CA PHE A 492 21.98 12.92 -13.27
C PHE A 492 20.90 13.93 -13.65
N GLY A 493 20.26 14.59 -12.68
CA GLY A 493 19.16 15.52 -12.94
C GLY A 493 17.94 14.84 -13.59
N ILE A 494 17.79 13.50 -13.44
CA ILE A 494 16.63 12.76 -13.93
C ILE A 494 15.57 12.75 -12.83
N ARG A 495 14.66 13.70 -12.86
CA ARG A 495 13.61 13.87 -11.85
C ARG A 495 12.31 13.14 -12.20
N THR A 496 12.11 12.78 -13.45
CA THR A 496 10.92 12.09 -13.98
C THR A 496 11.07 10.57 -13.89
N THR A 497 11.23 10.10 -12.66
CA THR A 497 11.29 8.67 -12.33
C THR A 497 10.02 8.25 -11.60
N PHE A 498 9.36 7.19 -12.08
CA PHE A 498 8.06 6.77 -11.58
C PHE A 498 8.05 5.31 -11.17
N SER A 499 7.57 5.04 -9.97
CA SER A 499 7.28 3.69 -9.50
C SER A 499 5.83 3.33 -9.80
N THR A 500 5.62 2.28 -10.59
CA THR A 500 4.26 1.77 -10.88
C THR A 500 3.51 1.38 -9.60
N SER A 501 4.23 0.85 -8.60
CA SER A 501 3.64 0.51 -7.31
C SER A 501 3.30 1.75 -6.49
N ALA A 502 4.13 2.80 -6.53
CA ALA A 502 3.87 4.05 -5.83
C ALA A 502 2.66 4.79 -6.40
N LEU A 503 2.49 4.76 -7.73
CA LEU A 503 1.34 5.38 -8.41
C LEU A 503 0.04 4.59 -8.22
N ALA A 504 0.10 3.26 -8.08
CA ALA A 504 -1.09 2.42 -7.94
C ALA A 504 -1.55 2.25 -6.49
N ALA A 505 -0.63 2.21 -5.53
CA ALA A 505 -0.92 1.91 -4.13
C ALA A 505 -1.98 2.84 -3.50
N PRO A 506 -1.97 4.18 -3.74
CA PRO A 506 -2.98 5.07 -3.18
C PRO A 506 -4.40 4.71 -3.63
N THR A 507 -4.59 4.33 -4.90
CA THR A 507 -5.90 3.94 -5.43
C THR A 507 -6.38 2.62 -4.83
N LEU A 508 -5.51 1.62 -4.70
CA LEU A 508 -5.84 0.37 -4.01
C LEU A 508 -6.20 0.61 -2.54
N ALA A 509 -5.44 1.47 -1.85
CA ALA A 509 -5.72 1.85 -0.47
C ALA A 509 -7.07 2.59 -0.35
N ALA A 510 -7.30 3.59 -1.18
CA ALA A 510 -8.56 4.34 -1.20
C ALA A 510 -9.76 3.44 -1.53
N ALA A 511 -9.63 2.56 -2.52
CA ALA A 511 -10.65 1.59 -2.87
C ALA A 511 -11.05 0.68 -1.70
N ALA A 512 -10.13 0.34 -0.81
CA ALA A 512 -10.41 -0.47 0.38
C ALA A 512 -11.14 0.29 1.49
N VAL A 513 -10.89 1.60 1.63
CA VAL A 513 -11.35 2.36 2.81
C VAL A 513 -12.40 3.42 2.52
N ALA A 514 -12.58 3.88 1.29
CA ALA A 514 -13.61 4.85 0.92
C ALA A 514 -15.01 4.31 1.19
N ARG A 515 -15.93 5.13 1.65
CA ARG A 515 -17.35 4.78 1.77
C ARG A 515 -18.02 4.75 0.41
N SER A 516 -17.69 5.71 -0.46
CA SER A 516 -18.09 5.72 -1.86
C SER A 516 -17.47 4.52 -2.60
N LYS A 517 -18.23 3.90 -3.50
CA LYS A 517 -17.73 2.80 -4.35
C LYS A 517 -17.06 3.28 -5.63
N SER A 518 -16.92 4.60 -5.82
CA SER A 518 -16.56 5.21 -7.11
C SER A 518 -15.17 5.84 -7.19
N VAL A 519 -14.28 5.59 -6.22
CA VAL A 519 -12.90 6.13 -6.28
C VAL A 519 -12.14 5.50 -7.45
N GLY A 520 -12.05 6.22 -8.56
CA GLY A 520 -11.34 5.75 -9.77
C GLY A 520 -9.83 5.98 -9.70
N HIS A 521 -9.40 7.10 -9.12
CA HIS A 521 -7.99 7.49 -8.98
C HIS A 521 -7.78 8.11 -7.60
N ALA A 522 -6.68 7.73 -6.95
CA ALA A 522 -6.27 8.33 -5.69
C ALA A 522 -4.76 8.54 -5.66
N PHE A 523 -4.31 9.44 -4.80
CA PHE A 523 -2.91 9.78 -4.59
C PHE A 523 -2.65 10.12 -3.13
N PHE A 524 -1.39 10.14 -2.75
CA PHE A 524 -0.97 10.32 -1.36
C PHE A 524 -0.16 11.62 -1.21
N ILE A 525 -0.68 12.55 -0.43
CA ILE A 525 -0.04 13.85 -0.16
C ILE A 525 -0.05 14.12 1.34
N GLY A 526 1.08 14.52 1.89
CA GLY A 526 1.18 14.98 3.27
C GLY A 526 0.69 13.98 4.32
N GLY A 527 0.84 12.67 4.09
CA GLY A 527 0.35 11.62 4.99
C GLY A 527 -1.16 11.40 4.92
N ARG A 528 -1.84 11.87 3.87
CA ARG A 528 -3.28 11.75 3.66
C ARG A 528 -3.59 11.14 2.29
N LEU A 529 -4.65 10.34 2.23
CA LEU A 529 -5.22 9.85 0.98
C LEU A 529 -6.18 10.88 0.40
N PHE A 530 -5.94 11.23 -0.86
CA PHE A 530 -6.82 12.03 -1.69
C PHE A 530 -7.44 11.13 -2.75
N GLY A 531 -8.68 11.42 -3.12
CA GLY A 531 -9.38 10.74 -4.21
C GLY A 531 -9.89 11.72 -5.25
N ALA A 532 -10.13 11.20 -6.43
CA ALA A 532 -10.93 11.87 -7.46
C ALA A 532 -12.19 11.05 -7.72
N ASP A 533 -13.32 11.70 -7.74
CA ASP A 533 -14.63 11.09 -7.98
C ASP A 533 -15.46 11.94 -8.94
N THR A 534 -16.29 11.29 -9.75
CA THR A 534 -17.20 11.96 -10.68
C THR A 534 -18.64 11.64 -10.31
N VAL A 535 -19.40 12.67 -9.99
CA VAL A 535 -20.80 12.57 -9.57
C VAL A 535 -21.70 13.18 -10.63
N ALA A 536 -22.79 12.50 -10.95
CA ALA A 536 -23.89 13.04 -11.77
C ALA A 536 -24.86 13.82 -10.88
N ILE A 537 -25.25 14.99 -11.33
CA ILE A 537 -26.16 15.90 -10.59
C ILE A 537 -27.62 15.56 -10.97
N GLY A 538 -28.25 14.71 -10.16
CA GLY A 538 -29.67 14.36 -10.30
C GLY A 538 -30.63 15.42 -9.75
N PRO A 539 -31.96 15.29 -9.95
CA PRO A 539 -32.97 16.30 -9.60
C PRO A 539 -33.00 16.70 -8.11
N SER A 540 -32.62 15.80 -7.23
CA SER A 540 -32.59 16.03 -5.77
C SER A 540 -31.23 16.38 -5.23
N HIS A 541 -30.22 16.60 -6.08
CA HIS A 541 -28.87 16.82 -5.63
C HIS A 541 -28.71 18.20 -4.95
N PRO A 542 -28.12 18.29 -3.74
CA PRO A 542 -28.07 19.53 -2.95
C PRO A 542 -27.19 20.63 -3.56
N PHE A 543 -26.46 20.35 -4.63
CA PHE A 543 -25.57 21.31 -5.30
C PHE A 543 -26.23 22.05 -6.46
N ILE A 544 -27.43 21.66 -6.87
CA ILE A 544 -28.15 22.37 -7.94
C ILE A 544 -28.31 23.86 -7.59
N GLY A 545 -27.95 24.73 -8.53
CA GLY A 545 -28.02 26.18 -8.38
C GLY A 545 -26.90 26.82 -7.54
N ARG A 546 -26.04 26.01 -6.91
CA ARG A 546 -24.87 26.54 -6.19
C ARG A 546 -23.73 26.85 -7.14
N THR A 547 -22.91 27.83 -6.78
CA THR A 547 -21.68 28.11 -7.50
C THR A 547 -20.60 27.09 -7.11
N VAL A 548 -19.60 26.94 -7.99
CA VAL A 548 -18.42 26.10 -7.74
C VAL A 548 -17.75 26.47 -6.42
N ASP A 549 -17.61 27.77 -6.12
CA ASP A 549 -17.04 28.24 -4.85
C ASP A 549 -17.86 27.83 -3.63
N GLN A 550 -19.19 27.94 -3.70
CA GLN A 550 -20.07 27.50 -2.61
C GLN A 550 -19.96 26.00 -2.31
N VAL A 551 -19.82 25.16 -3.34
CA VAL A 551 -19.62 23.72 -3.18
C VAL A 551 -18.25 23.41 -2.58
N ARG A 552 -17.21 24.07 -3.07
CA ARG A 552 -15.82 23.96 -2.57
C ARG A 552 -15.74 24.30 -1.07
N ALA A 553 -16.32 25.44 -0.69
CA ALA A 553 -16.31 25.92 0.69
C ALA A 553 -17.06 24.99 1.65
N ALA A 554 -18.18 24.40 1.21
CA ALA A 554 -19.01 23.54 2.04
C ALA A 554 -18.34 22.22 2.40
N LEU A 555 -17.52 21.66 1.51
CA LEU A 555 -16.99 20.29 1.63
C LEU A 555 -15.46 20.22 1.73
N ASN A 556 -14.76 21.33 1.60
CA ASN A 556 -13.29 21.38 1.53
C ASN A 556 -12.71 20.44 0.44
N ILE A 557 -13.35 20.47 -0.74
CA ILE A 557 -12.96 19.74 -1.95
C ILE A 557 -12.70 20.74 -3.08
N GLN A 558 -12.07 20.27 -4.16
CA GLN A 558 -11.89 21.07 -5.38
C GLN A 558 -12.70 20.44 -6.52
N ILE A 559 -13.36 21.27 -7.31
CA ILE A 559 -14.02 20.86 -8.56
C ILE A 559 -13.01 21.08 -9.69
N ILE A 560 -12.62 19.99 -10.35
CA ILE A 560 -11.57 19.99 -11.38
C ILE A 560 -12.11 19.85 -12.80
N ALA A 561 -13.35 19.37 -12.96
CA ALA A 561 -14.01 19.36 -14.24
C ALA A 561 -15.54 19.38 -14.08
N LEU A 562 -16.21 20.03 -15.01
CA LEU A 562 -17.67 20.09 -15.11
C LEU A 562 -18.07 19.77 -16.53
N ARG A 563 -18.95 18.78 -16.71
CA ARG A 563 -19.54 18.42 -18.00
C ARG A 563 -20.97 18.89 -18.05
N ARG A 564 -21.30 19.64 -19.09
CA ARG A 564 -22.67 20.06 -19.41
C ARG A 564 -23.02 19.63 -20.82
N GLY A 565 -23.98 18.73 -20.96
CA GLY A 565 -24.25 18.06 -22.22
C GLY A 565 -23.03 17.29 -22.73
N ASN A 566 -22.50 17.65 -23.91
CA ASN A 566 -21.30 17.04 -24.48
C ASN A 566 -20.01 17.83 -24.26
N SER A 567 -20.08 19.01 -23.62
CA SER A 567 -18.92 19.88 -23.42
C SER A 567 -18.32 19.70 -22.03
N TRP A 568 -17.02 19.51 -21.95
CA TRP A 568 -16.25 19.52 -20.71
C TRP A 568 -15.60 20.87 -20.50
N ARG A 569 -15.68 21.38 -19.27
CA ARG A 569 -14.91 22.53 -18.80
C ARG A 569 -13.98 22.04 -17.70
N TYR A 570 -12.68 22.10 -17.95
CA TYR A 570 -11.65 21.77 -16.99
C TYR A 570 -11.30 23.01 -16.16
N ILE A 571 -11.03 22.79 -14.86
CA ILE A 571 -10.80 23.85 -13.87
C ILE A 571 -11.88 24.97 -13.97
N PRO A 572 -13.16 24.64 -13.72
CA PRO A 572 -14.27 25.60 -13.86
C PRO A 572 -14.07 26.81 -12.95
N GLY A 573 -14.58 27.97 -13.36
CA GLY A 573 -14.50 29.22 -12.59
C GLY A 573 -15.32 29.18 -11.30
N ASP A 574 -14.96 30.00 -10.33
CA ASP A 574 -15.61 30.02 -9.02
C ASP A 574 -17.11 30.42 -9.08
N HIS A 575 -17.47 31.21 -10.09
CA HIS A 575 -18.86 31.67 -10.32
C HIS A 575 -19.66 30.76 -11.26
N ASP A 576 -19.07 29.71 -11.80
CA ASP A 576 -19.82 28.73 -12.58
C ASP A 576 -20.86 28.04 -11.69
N HIS A 577 -22.08 27.89 -12.21
CA HIS A 577 -23.17 27.25 -11.47
C HIS A 577 -23.26 25.76 -11.82
N VAL A 578 -23.61 24.96 -10.83
CA VAL A 578 -23.90 23.54 -11.00
C VAL A 578 -25.38 23.41 -11.39
N GLU A 579 -25.66 22.76 -12.51
CA GLU A 579 -27.00 22.58 -13.05
C GLU A 579 -27.43 21.10 -13.05
N LEU A 580 -28.71 20.89 -13.27
CA LEU A 580 -29.25 19.53 -13.42
C LEU A 580 -28.58 18.82 -14.63
N ASP A 581 -28.34 17.53 -14.49
CA ASP A 581 -27.68 16.65 -15.47
C ASP A 581 -26.19 16.97 -15.71
N ASP A 582 -25.60 17.91 -14.99
CA ASP A 582 -24.15 18.10 -15.00
C ASP A 582 -23.43 16.86 -14.45
N GLN A 583 -22.23 16.57 -14.98
CA GLN A 583 -21.29 15.64 -14.36
C GLN A 583 -20.13 16.44 -13.78
N MET A 584 -19.93 16.30 -12.49
CA MET A 584 -18.93 17.07 -11.76
C MET A 584 -17.81 16.14 -11.27
N THR A 585 -16.58 16.38 -11.71
CA THR A 585 -15.39 15.68 -11.20
C THR A 585 -14.76 16.51 -10.09
N MET A 586 -14.62 15.88 -8.94
CA MET A 586 -14.11 16.50 -7.72
C MET A 586 -12.85 15.81 -7.26
N ILE A 587 -12.01 16.54 -6.53
CA ILE A 587 -10.80 16.05 -5.90
C ILE A 587 -10.73 16.57 -4.46
N GLY A 588 -10.35 15.72 -3.54
CA GLY A 588 -10.21 16.11 -2.14
C GLY A 588 -9.72 14.99 -1.24
N PRO A 589 -9.49 15.29 0.04
CA PRO A 589 -9.24 14.26 1.03
C PRO A 589 -10.37 13.23 1.04
N LEU A 590 -10.02 11.96 1.23
CA LEU A 590 -10.99 10.87 1.11
C LEU A 590 -12.13 11.00 2.14
N ASP A 591 -11.82 11.48 3.34
CA ASP A 591 -12.80 11.74 4.40
C ASP A 591 -13.81 12.87 4.06
N ALA A 592 -13.40 13.82 3.21
CA ALA A 592 -14.30 14.85 2.68
C ALA A 592 -15.18 14.31 1.54
N LEU A 593 -14.60 13.52 0.63
CA LEU A 593 -15.37 12.87 -0.44
C LEU A 593 -16.39 11.86 0.09
N ASP A 594 -16.10 11.19 1.21
CA ASP A 594 -17.03 10.26 1.87
C ASP A 594 -18.26 10.95 2.49
N GLN A 595 -18.28 12.28 2.56
CA GLN A 595 -19.42 13.10 3.03
C GLN A 595 -20.32 13.54 1.88
N LEU A 596 -19.95 13.26 0.65
CA LEU A 596 -20.79 13.57 -0.52
C LEU A 596 -22.11 12.81 -0.43
N PRO A 597 -23.24 13.45 -0.76
CA PRO A 597 -24.50 12.75 -0.88
C PRO A 597 -24.38 11.70 -1.98
N ILE A 598 -24.67 10.46 -1.62
CA ILE A 598 -24.73 9.35 -2.58
C ILE A 598 -25.97 9.58 -3.45
N SER A 599 -25.77 9.81 -4.74
CA SER A 599 -26.83 9.92 -5.75
C SER A 599 -27.58 8.61 -5.94
#